data_5fdf80d9f28dbe943fb719ee807954da
#
_entry.id   5fdf80d9f28dbe943fb719ee807954da
#
_cell.length_a   1.000
_cell.length_b   1.000
_cell.length_c   1.000
_cell.angle_alpha   90.00
_cell.angle_beta   90.00
_cell.angle_gamma   90.00
#
_symmetry.space_group_name_H-M   'P 1'
#
loop_
_entity.id
_entity.type
_entity.pdbx_description
1 polymer ?
#
loop_
_entity_poly.entity_id
_entity_poly.type
_entity_poly.pdbx_seq_one_letter_code
_entity_poly.pdbx_strand_id
1 'polypeptide(L)'
;KSLISRIYGVYTVEMQDYQKVHLMLMGNTLRFDNKNDITRVYDLKGSLFSRLVKGRTTHTSTLKDQNFMANQHHVQEINLSANDIETLNSTIRKDTNFLASLNIMDYSILLGIESKVQVNTGFNNFTAGQNNRKMT
;
A
#
# COMPACT_ATOMS: atom_id res chain seq x y z
N LYS A 1 -12.28 -12.93 -3.81
CA LYS A 1 -11.03 -12.19 -4.12
C LYS A 1 -9.96 -12.64 -3.12
N SER A 2 -8.67 -12.50 -3.47
CA SER A 2 -7.52 -12.80 -2.61
C SER A 2 -6.54 -11.64 -2.67
N LEU A 3 -5.81 -11.41 -1.57
CA LEU A 3 -4.71 -10.44 -1.46
C LEU A 3 -3.34 -11.09 -1.72
N ILE A 4 -3.29 -12.42 -1.83
CA ILE A 4 -2.04 -13.13 -2.11
C ILE A 4 -1.51 -12.65 -3.47
N SER A 5 -0.24 -12.28 -3.50
CA SER A 5 0.43 -11.85 -4.71
C SER A 5 0.42 -12.97 -5.77
N ARG A 6 0.07 -12.63 -6.99
CA ARG A 6 0.01 -13.60 -8.08
C ARG A 6 1.41 -14.06 -8.45
N ILE A 7 1.65 -15.36 -8.45
CA ILE A 7 2.89 -15.97 -8.91
C ILE A 7 2.74 -16.30 -10.40
N TYR A 8 3.65 -15.79 -11.23
CA TYR A 8 3.67 -16.01 -12.67
C TYR A 8 4.62 -17.15 -13.08
N GLY A 9 5.61 -17.45 -12.24
CA GLY A 9 6.52 -18.55 -12.50
C GLY A 9 7.59 -18.70 -11.42
N VAL A 10 8.16 -19.88 -11.37
CA VAL A 10 9.32 -20.21 -10.54
C VAL A 10 10.38 -20.79 -11.46
N TYR A 11 11.59 -20.29 -11.35
CA TYR A 11 12.71 -20.61 -12.22
C TYR A 11 13.92 -21.01 -11.40
N THR A 12 14.74 -21.92 -11.94
CA THR A 12 16.05 -22.25 -11.38
C THR A 12 17.12 -21.85 -12.38
N VAL A 13 18.06 -21.03 -11.95
CA VAL A 13 19.23 -20.66 -12.74
C VAL A 13 20.41 -21.48 -12.26
N GLU A 14 21.01 -22.20 -13.17
CA GLU A 14 22.21 -22.99 -12.94
C GLU A 14 23.34 -22.44 -13.81
N MET A 15 24.47 -22.15 -13.19
CA MET A 15 25.69 -21.75 -13.88
C MET A 15 26.84 -22.65 -13.40
N GLN A 16 27.77 -22.93 -14.30
CA GLN A 16 28.97 -23.71 -13.95
C GLN A 16 29.72 -22.98 -12.82
N ASP A 17 30.17 -23.76 -11.84
CA ASP A 17 30.93 -23.29 -10.65
C ASP A 17 30.17 -22.36 -9.68
N TYR A 18 28.86 -22.15 -9.86
CA TYR A 18 28.03 -21.38 -8.97
C TYR A 18 26.90 -22.21 -8.33
N GLN A 19 26.44 -21.78 -7.16
CA GLN A 19 25.25 -22.37 -6.53
C GLN A 19 24.00 -22.10 -7.37
N LYS A 20 23.08 -23.07 -7.41
CA LYS A 20 21.78 -22.90 -8.04
C LYS A 20 21.01 -21.78 -7.35
N VAL A 21 20.41 -20.89 -8.13
CA VAL A 21 19.56 -19.81 -7.65
C VAL A 21 18.12 -20.05 -8.06
N HIS A 22 17.20 -20.05 -7.10
CA HIS A 22 15.76 -20.14 -7.34
C HIS A 22 15.16 -18.74 -7.40
N LEU A 23 14.45 -18.43 -8.45
CA LEU A 23 13.80 -17.14 -8.72
C LEU A 23 12.30 -17.34 -8.79
N MET A 24 11.56 -16.43 -8.17
CA MET A 24 10.11 -16.38 -8.25
C MET A 24 9.69 -15.07 -8.94
N LEU A 25 8.97 -15.18 -10.06
CA LEU A 25 8.34 -14.03 -10.71
C LEU A 25 6.94 -13.86 -10.16
N MET A 26 6.69 -12.73 -9.52
CA MET A 26 5.41 -12.45 -8.89
C MET A 26 4.88 -11.06 -9.22
N GLY A 27 3.57 -10.85 -9.03
CA GLY A 27 2.93 -9.57 -9.25
C GLY A 27 3.45 -8.50 -8.29
N ASN A 28 3.71 -7.30 -8.81
CA ASN A 28 3.99 -6.17 -7.94
C ASN A 28 2.70 -5.75 -7.22
N THR A 29 2.69 -5.85 -5.91
CA THR A 29 1.54 -5.50 -5.06
C THR A 29 1.43 -3.99 -4.80
N LEU A 30 2.55 -3.27 -4.84
CA LEU A 30 2.57 -1.82 -4.70
C LEU A 30 2.46 -1.16 -6.09
N ARG A 31 1.23 -1.04 -6.57
CA ARG A 31 0.93 -0.34 -7.82
C ARG A 31 0.40 1.05 -7.50
N PHE A 32 1.23 2.04 -7.68
CA PHE A 32 0.88 3.44 -7.55
C PHE A 32 0.95 4.10 -8.93
N ASP A 33 0.03 4.99 -9.22
CA ASP A 33 0.01 5.75 -10.47
C ASP A 33 1.25 6.64 -10.55
N ASN A 34 1.65 7.22 -9.42
CA ASN A 34 2.87 7.99 -9.30
C ASN A 34 3.63 7.59 -8.03
N LYS A 35 4.88 7.17 -8.17
CA LYS A 35 5.74 6.77 -7.04
C LYS A 35 6.01 7.92 -6.05
N ASN A 36 5.90 9.17 -6.49
CA ASN A 36 6.10 10.34 -5.64
C ASN A 36 4.93 10.57 -4.67
N ASP A 37 3.77 9.96 -4.93
CA ASP A 37 2.58 10.11 -4.09
C ASP A 37 2.58 9.11 -2.93
N ILE A 38 3.52 8.15 -2.93
CA ILE A 38 3.71 7.20 -1.82
C ILE A 38 4.21 7.96 -0.61
N THR A 39 3.43 7.96 0.46
CA THR A 39 3.82 8.59 1.73
C THR A 39 4.44 7.60 2.69
N ARG A 40 3.97 6.36 2.71
CA ARG A 40 4.46 5.30 3.62
C ARG A 40 4.26 3.91 3.02
N VAL A 41 5.18 3.02 3.37
CA VAL A 41 5.07 1.58 3.08
C VAL A 41 5.29 0.80 4.37
N TYR A 42 4.43 -0.18 4.64
CA TYR A 42 4.50 -1.04 5.81
C TYR A 42 4.50 -2.51 5.42
N ASP A 43 5.36 -3.29 6.08
CA ASP A 43 5.36 -4.75 6.10
C ASP A 43 4.78 -5.21 7.44
N LEU A 44 3.54 -5.69 7.44
CA LEU A 44 2.78 -6.01 8.65
C LEU A 44 2.65 -7.53 8.82
N LYS A 45 3.14 -8.06 9.95
CA LYS A 45 3.07 -9.49 10.29
C LYS A 45 2.12 -9.79 11.45
N GLY A 46 1.51 -8.79 12.07
CA GLY A 46 0.68 -8.96 13.27
C GLY A 46 1.49 -9.31 14.52
N SER A 47 2.78 -9.00 14.55
CA SER A 47 3.70 -9.25 15.66
C SER A 47 4.40 -7.98 16.08
N LEU A 48 4.77 -7.88 17.37
CA LEU A 48 5.55 -6.75 17.90
C LEU A 48 7.02 -7.10 18.13
N PHE A 49 7.36 -8.39 18.13
CA PHE A 49 8.72 -8.83 18.42
C PHE A 49 9.67 -8.50 17.25
N SER A 50 10.69 -7.68 17.50
CA SER A 50 11.67 -7.24 16.49
C SER A 50 11.04 -6.54 15.26
N ARG A 51 9.89 -5.88 15.46
CA ARG A 51 9.12 -5.23 14.40
C ARG A 51 9.14 -3.72 14.48
N LEU A 52 10.33 -3.13 14.77
CA LEU A 52 10.56 -1.68 14.78
C LEU A 52 11.74 -1.32 13.89
N VAL A 53 11.52 -0.45 12.91
CA VAL A 53 12.59 0.22 12.16
C VAL A 53 13.01 1.45 12.93
N LYS A 54 14.28 1.51 13.33
CA LYS A 54 14.89 2.62 14.07
C LYS A 54 15.71 3.51 13.14
N GLY A 55 15.91 4.75 13.55
CA GLY A 55 16.75 5.72 12.82
C GLY A 55 15.99 6.54 11.79
N ARG A 56 16.76 7.21 10.92
CA ARG A 56 16.18 8.10 9.89
C ARG A 56 15.53 7.26 8.79
N THR A 57 14.23 7.40 8.62
CA THR A 57 13.46 6.72 7.56
C THR A 57 13.09 7.71 6.46
N THR A 58 13.01 7.23 5.22
CA THR A 58 12.53 7.97 4.05
C THR A 58 11.11 7.48 3.69
N HIS A 59 10.43 8.20 2.79
CA HIS A 59 9.12 7.77 2.27
C HIS A 59 9.16 6.41 1.54
N THR A 60 10.35 5.98 1.07
CA THR A 60 10.56 4.67 0.43
C THR A 60 10.97 3.57 1.42
N SER A 61 11.23 3.90 2.68
CA SER A 61 11.59 2.92 3.70
C SER A 61 10.39 2.04 4.03
N THR A 62 10.58 0.71 4.00
CA THR A 62 9.54 -0.22 4.47
C THR A 62 9.54 -0.27 5.98
N LEU A 63 8.48 0.24 6.58
CA LEU A 63 8.24 0.28 8.02
C LEU A 63 7.58 -1.03 8.49
N LYS A 64 7.48 -1.23 9.80
CA LYS A 64 6.97 -2.46 10.40
C LYS A 64 5.83 -2.19 11.39
N ASP A 65 5.32 -3.23 12.02
CA ASP A 65 4.14 -3.18 12.91
C ASP A 65 4.24 -2.12 14.01
N GLN A 66 5.36 -2.02 14.72
CA GLN A 66 5.51 -1.01 15.78
C GLN A 66 5.53 0.42 15.22
N ASN A 67 6.09 0.61 14.04
CA ASN A 67 6.06 1.92 13.37
C ASN A 67 4.62 2.28 12.95
N PHE A 68 3.85 1.29 12.47
CA PHE A 68 2.45 1.48 12.11
C PHE A 68 1.61 1.89 13.33
N MET A 69 1.77 1.20 14.45
CA MET A 69 1.05 1.50 15.69
C MET A 69 1.44 2.86 16.28
N ALA A 70 2.71 3.25 16.20
CA ALA A 70 3.17 4.56 16.66
C ALA A 70 2.63 5.72 15.81
N ASN A 71 2.33 5.47 14.53
CA ASN A 71 1.84 6.47 13.58
C ASN A 71 0.31 6.45 13.44
N GLN A 72 -0.44 6.23 14.52
CA GLN A 72 -1.91 6.11 14.50
C GLN A 72 -2.62 7.33 13.86
N HIS A 73 -2.00 8.51 13.87
CA HIS A 73 -2.55 9.68 13.19
C HIS A 73 -2.68 9.48 11.68
N HIS A 74 -1.77 8.72 11.06
CA HIS A 74 -1.86 8.39 9.62
C HIS A 74 -2.87 7.27 9.34
N VAL A 75 -3.16 6.41 10.32
CA VAL A 75 -4.18 5.36 10.19
C VAL A 75 -5.59 5.96 10.12
N GLN A 76 -5.82 7.11 10.77
CA GLN A 76 -7.09 7.84 10.69
C GLN A 76 -7.35 8.42 9.30
N GLU A 77 -6.32 8.58 8.47
CA GLU A 77 -6.44 9.00 7.07
C GLU A 77 -6.92 7.85 6.15
N ILE A 78 -6.83 6.59 6.62
CA ILE A 78 -7.33 5.41 5.89
C ILE A 78 -8.85 5.32 6.13
N ASN A 79 -9.60 6.00 5.29
CA ASN A 79 -11.06 6.06 5.40
C ASN A 79 -11.68 4.84 4.68
N LEU A 80 -11.89 3.74 5.41
CA LEU A 80 -12.57 2.55 4.92
C LEU A 80 -14.01 2.53 5.40
N SER A 81 -14.94 2.19 4.49
CA SER A 81 -16.33 1.94 4.88
C SER A 81 -16.43 0.64 5.72
N ALA A 82 -17.50 0.50 6.51
CA ALA A 82 -17.75 -0.72 7.28
C ALA A 82 -17.75 -1.97 6.39
N ASN A 83 -18.32 -1.87 5.20
CA ASN A 83 -18.35 -2.97 4.23
C ASN A 83 -16.94 -3.32 3.69
N ASP A 84 -16.08 -2.32 3.47
CA ASP A 84 -14.70 -2.55 3.05
C ASP A 84 -13.89 -3.24 4.16
N ILE A 85 -14.08 -2.83 5.41
CA ILE A 85 -13.45 -3.46 6.59
C ILE A 85 -13.88 -4.93 6.70
N GLU A 86 -15.16 -5.23 6.56
CA GLU A 86 -15.67 -6.61 6.62
C GLU A 86 -15.10 -7.46 5.46
N THR A 87 -15.10 -6.90 4.24
CA THR A 87 -14.54 -7.53 3.06
C THR A 87 -13.05 -7.81 3.24
N LEU A 88 -12.29 -6.84 3.73
CA LEU A 88 -10.87 -6.97 4.00
C LEU A 88 -10.59 -8.06 5.04
N ASN A 89 -11.30 -8.02 6.18
CA ASN A 89 -11.16 -9.00 7.24
C ASN A 89 -11.48 -10.43 6.78
N SER A 90 -12.56 -10.60 6.01
CA SER A 90 -12.95 -11.91 5.48
C SER A 90 -11.91 -12.43 4.48
N THR A 91 -11.34 -11.54 3.65
CA THR A 91 -10.32 -11.89 2.67
C THR A 91 -9.01 -12.29 3.36
N ILE A 92 -8.53 -11.49 4.33
CA ILE A 92 -7.33 -11.80 5.12
C ILE A 92 -7.49 -13.15 5.80
N ARG A 93 -8.64 -13.41 6.45
CA ARG A 93 -8.89 -14.68 7.13
C ARG A 93 -8.84 -15.88 6.17
N LYS A 94 -9.40 -15.76 4.98
CA LYS A 94 -9.35 -16.82 3.95
C LYS A 94 -7.93 -17.07 3.48
N ASP A 95 -7.19 -16.01 3.17
CA ASP A 95 -5.83 -16.09 2.65
C ASP A 95 -4.87 -16.65 3.70
N THR A 96 -4.96 -16.22 4.95
CA THR A 96 -4.12 -16.75 6.04
C THR A 96 -4.44 -18.22 6.35
N ASN A 97 -5.71 -18.63 6.34
CA ASN A 97 -6.08 -20.04 6.50
C ASN A 97 -5.53 -20.91 5.35
N PHE A 98 -5.57 -20.39 4.12
CA PHE A 98 -4.99 -21.07 2.96
C PHE A 98 -3.48 -21.23 3.10
N LEU A 99 -2.75 -20.16 3.43
CA LEU A 99 -1.31 -20.22 3.62
C LEU A 99 -0.92 -21.16 4.78
N ALA A 100 -1.66 -21.12 5.88
CA ALA A 100 -1.45 -22.01 7.02
C ALA A 100 -1.69 -23.49 6.66
N SER A 101 -2.71 -23.79 5.84
CA SER A 101 -2.99 -25.17 5.39
C SER A 101 -1.86 -25.76 4.52
N LEU A 102 -1.06 -24.89 3.91
CA LEU A 102 0.12 -25.26 3.13
C LEU A 102 1.42 -25.23 3.95
N ASN A 103 1.34 -25.02 5.26
CA ASN A 103 2.51 -24.85 6.15
C ASN A 103 3.46 -23.71 5.70
N ILE A 104 2.94 -22.70 5.00
CA ILE A 104 3.70 -21.51 4.64
C ILE A 104 3.82 -20.62 5.86
N MET A 105 5.03 -20.18 6.15
CA MET A 105 5.36 -19.29 7.26
C MET A 105 5.89 -17.96 6.74
N ASP A 106 5.97 -17.00 7.65
CA ASP A 106 6.67 -15.71 7.45
C ASP A 106 6.04 -14.81 6.38
N TYR A 107 4.75 -15.01 6.08
CA TYR A 107 3.98 -14.10 5.22
C TYR A 107 3.63 -12.80 5.95
N SER A 108 3.44 -11.75 5.17
CA SER A 108 3.12 -10.41 5.67
C SER A 108 2.15 -9.70 4.74
N ILE A 109 1.49 -8.66 5.26
CA ILE A 109 0.70 -7.72 4.47
C ILE A 109 1.59 -6.54 4.11
N LEU A 110 1.77 -6.29 2.82
CA LEU A 110 2.43 -5.10 2.32
C LEU A 110 1.38 -4.01 2.11
N LEU A 111 1.43 -2.97 2.95
CA LEU A 111 0.50 -1.83 2.93
C LEU A 111 1.23 -0.59 2.43
N GLY A 112 0.79 -0.04 1.30
CA GLY A 112 1.23 1.26 0.82
C GLY A 112 0.16 2.31 1.05
N ILE A 113 0.56 3.48 1.52
CA ILE A 113 -0.30 4.65 1.68
C ILE A 113 0.11 5.70 0.66
N GLU A 114 -0.87 6.16 -0.12
CA GLU A 114 -0.73 7.20 -1.12
C GLU A 114 -1.48 8.45 -0.68
N SER A 115 -0.86 9.62 -0.81
CA SER A 115 -1.55 10.90 -0.61
C SER A 115 -2.07 11.40 -1.95
N LYS A 116 -3.38 11.37 -2.14
CA LYS A 116 -4.01 12.00 -3.30
C LYS A 116 -4.15 13.49 -3.01
N VAL A 117 -3.30 14.32 -3.59
CA VAL A 117 -3.53 15.76 -3.63
C VAL A 117 -4.77 15.99 -4.48
N GLN A 118 -5.88 16.39 -3.86
CA GLN A 118 -7.02 16.88 -4.63
C GLN A 118 -6.60 18.17 -5.31
N VAL A 119 -6.32 18.10 -6.60
CA VAL A 119 -6.21 19.29 -7.43
C VAL A 119 -7.64 19.84 -7.55
N ASN A 120 -7.98 20.81 -6.67
CA ASN A 120 -9.17 21.61 -6.85
C ASN A 120 -8.97 22.40 -8.16
N THR A 121 -9.44 21.86 -9.28
CA THR A 121 -9.67 22.61 -10.49
C THR A 121 -10.85 23.54 -10.19
N GLY A 122 -10.55 24.65 -9.54
CA GLY A 122 -11.49 25.76 -9.39
C GLY A 122 -11.81 26.27 -10.78
N PHE A 123 -12.94 25.84 -11.32
CA PHE A 123 -13.58 26.55 -12.42
C PHE A 123 -13.97 27.92 -11.84
N ASN A 124 -13.13 28.91 -12.04
CA ASN A 124 -13.50 30.30 -11.86
C ASN A 124 -14.61 30.58 -12.88
N ASN A 125 -15.85 30.58 -12.43
CA ASN A 125 -16.97 31.17 -13.15
C ASN A 125 -16.67 32.65 -13.28
N PHE A 126 -16.14 33.07 -14.42
CA PHE A 126 -16.12 34.44 -14.85
C PHE A 126 -17.59 34.86 -15.10
N THR A 127 -18.23 35.39 -14.10
CA THR A 127 -19.47 36.15 -14.31
C THR A 127 -19.08 37.48 -14.93
N ALA A 128 -19.36 37.61 -16.22
CA ALA A 128 -19.26 38.89 -16.94
C ALA A 128 -20.12 39.93 -16.24
N GLY A 129 -19.46 40.94 -15.66
CA GLY A 129 -20.14 42.10 -15.08
C GLY A 129 -20.84 42.91 -16.17
N GLN A 130 -22.16 43.05 -16.05
CA GLN A 130 -22.94 43.94 -16.89
C GLN A 130 -22.62 45.40 -16.49
N ASN A 131 -22.01 46.09 -17.44
CA ASN A 131 -21.86 47.54 -17.41
C ASN A 131 -23.24 48.19 -17.64
N ASN A 132 -23.91 48.66 -16.60
CA ASN A 132 -24.99 49.61 -16.71
C ASN A 132 -24.43 51.04 -16.60
N ARG A 133 -24.17 51.64 -17.75
CA ARG A 133 -24.05 53.10 -17.86
C ARG A 133 -25.45 53.71 -17.76
N LYS A 134 -25.74 54.47 -16.71
CA LYS A 134 -26.80 55.49 -16.72
C LYS A 134 -26.18 56.80 -17.14
N MET A 135 -26.64 57.32 -18.28
CA MET A 135 -26.57 58.75 -18.62
C MET A 135 -27.66 59.51 -17.86
N THR A 136 -27.34 60.56 -17.23
CA THR A 136 -27.94 61.90 -17.24
C THR A 136 -27.00 62.83 -16.50
#